data_1d0723109fe0e36786cc829e2771994e
#
_entry.id   1d0723109fe0e36786cc829e2771994e
#
_cell.length_a   1.000
_cell.length_b   1.000
_cell.length_c   1.000
_cell.angle_alpha   90.00
_cell.angle_beta   90.00
_cell.angle_gamma   90.00
#
_symmetry.space_group_name_H-M   'P 1'
#
loop_
_entity.id
_entity.type
_entity.pdbx_description
1 polymer ?
#
loop_
_entity_poly.entity_id
_entity_poly.type
_entity_poly.pdbx_seq_one_letter_code
_entity_poly.pdbx_strand_id
1 'polypeptide(L)'
;KPLLVEGPAGVGKTELARAVAQATGSGLVRLQCYEGVDEARALYEWNHAKQILRIQAGSGDWEATKTDVFSEEFLLQRPLLTAIRRTEPTVLLIDETDKADIEIEGLLLEVLSDFAVTVPELGTLTATRAPFVLLTSNATRELSEALKRRCLYLHIDFPTPELERRILLSRVPELPEHFAEELVRIIGVLRGMQLKKVPSIAETIDWGRTVLALGLDNIDDAVVAATLGVVLKHQSDQQRATGELRLN
;
A
#
# COMPACT_ATOMS: atom_id res chain seq x y z
N LYS A 1 -8.90 2.30 17.38
CA LYS A 1 -9.51 1.63 16.22
C LYS A 1 -8.59 1.79 15.01
N PRO A 2 -8.43 0.77 14.15
CA PRO A 2 -7.80 0.91 12.85
C PRO A 2 -8.50 1.95 11.96
N LEU A 3 -7.76 2.54 11.02
CA LEU A 3 -8.31 3.43 9.99
C LEU A 3 -8.33 2.71 8.65
N LEU A 4 -9.51 2.48 8.09
CA LEU A 4 -9.69 1.99 6.71
C LEU A 4 -9.77 3.19 5.77
N VAL A 5 -8.83 3.24 4.83
CA VAL A 5 -8.75 4.28 3.80
C VAL A 5 -9.10 3.66 2.46
N GLU A 6 -10.19 4.11 1.86
CA GLU A 6 -10.70 3.59 0.58
C GLU A 6 -10.73 4.69 -0.48
N GLY A 7 -10.59 4.32 -1.72
CA GLY A 7 -10.65 5.24 -2.86
C GLY A 7 -9.92 4.71 -4.09
N PRO A 8 -9.94 5.45 -5.21
CA PRO A 8 -9.29 5.03 -6.45
C PRO A 8 -7.80 4.69 -6.27
N ALA A 9 -7.27 3.84 -7.15
CA ALA A 9 -5.84 3.54 -7.16
C ALA A 9 -5.02 4.81 -7.44
N GLY A 10 -3.88 4.96 -6.75
CA GLY A 10 -2.93 6.05 -6.98
C GLY A 10 -3.34 7.43 -6.45
N VAL A 11 -4.37 7.53 -5.58
CA VAL A 11 -4.76 8.80 -4.92
C VAL A 11 -3.92 9.14 -3.68
N GLY A 12 -2.96 8.29 -3.29
CA GLY A 12 -2.04 8.56 -2.18
C GLY A 12 -2.40 7.87 -0.85
N LYS A 13 -3.27 6.87 -0.84
CA LYS A 13 -3.64 6.13 0.39
C LYS A 13 -2.42 5.59 1.16
N THR A 14 -1.51 4.93 0.46
CA THR A 14 -0.25 4.40 1.03
C THR A 14 0.67 5.52 1.54
N GLU A 15 0.69 6.69 0.86
CA GLU A 15 1.46 7.86 1.28
C GLU A 15 0.96 8.46 2.58
N LEU A 16 -0.34 8.35 2.88
CA LEU A 16 -0.90 8.79 4.16
C LEU A 16 -0.23 8.07 5.34
N ALA A 17 -0.04 6.74 5.25
CA ALA A 17 0.65 5.97 6.30
C ALA A 17 2.10 6.43 6.50
N ARG A 18 2.82 6.71 5.41
CA ARG A 18 4.19 7.25 5.46
C ARG A 18 4.23 8.63 6.08
N ALA A 19 3.31 9.51 5.68
CA ALA A 19 3.22 10.86 6.22
C ALA A 19 2.92 10.84 7.73
N VAL A 20 2.00 9.97 8.19
CA VAL A 20 1.71 9.79 9.61
C VAL A 20 2.94 9.28 10.36
N ALA A 21 3.63 8.25 9.84
CA ALA A 21 4.84 7.72 10.47
C ALA A 21 5.92 8.79 10.60
N GLN A 22 6.15 9.57 9.54
CA GLN A 22 7.13 10.66 9.55
C GLN A 22 6.74 11.78 10.54
N ALA A 23 5.49 12.23 10.51
CA ALA A 23 5.01 13.32 11.36
C ALA A 23 5.02 12.97 12.85
N THR A 24 4.86 11.68 13.18
CA THR A 24 4.85 11.20 14.58
C THR A 24 6.18 10.62 15.04
N GLY A 25 7.20 10.58 14.17
CA GLY A 25 8.49 9.92 14.48
C GLY A 25 8.34 8.41 14.71
N SER A 26 7.31 7.79 14.15
CA SER A 26 7.00 6.37 14.33
C SER A 26 7.71 5.49 13.28
N GLY A 27 8.05 4.26 13.65
CA GLY A 27 8.49 3.27 12.69
C GLY A 27 7.32 2.82 11.80
N LEU A 28 7.59 2.58 10.51
CA LEU A 28 6.59 2.05 9.58
C LEU A 28 6.83 0.55 9.35
N VAL A 29 5.81 -0.26 9.60
CA VAL A 29 5.75 -1.68 9.24
C VAL A 29 4.67 -1.84 8.18
N ARG A 30 4.97 -2.54 7.08
CA ARG A 30 4.03 -2.73 5.97
C ARG A 30 3.76 -4.21 5.72
N LEU A 31 2.49 -4.57 5.69
CA LEU A 31 1.97 -5.80 5.12
C LEU A 31 1.32 -5.46 3.77
N GLN A 32 1.91 -5.95 2.67
CA GLN A 32 1.31 -5.86 1.34
C GLN A 32 0.41 -7.07 1.13
N CYS A 33 -0.89 -6.84 0.95
CA CYS A 33 -1.82 -7.89 0.58
C CYS A 33 -1.76 -8.17 -0.93
N TYR A 34 -1.89 -9.43 -1.28
CA TYR A 34 -2.01 -9.95 -2.65
C TYR A 34 -2.74 -11.30 -2.60
N GLU A 35 -3.23 -11.77 -3.74
CA GLU A 35 -3.89 -13.08 -3.82
C GLU A 35 -2.95 -14.21 -3.38
N GLY A 36 -3.40 -15.00 -2.38
CA GLY A 36 -2.61 -16.10 -1.82
C GLY A 36 -1.57 -15.67 -0.76
N VAL A 37 -1.69 -14.45 -0.20
CA VAL A 37 -0.99 -14.15 1.06
C VAL A 37 -1.59 -15.02 2.16
N ASP A 38 -0.74 -15.68 2.94
CA ASP A 38 -1.09 -16.61 4.01
C ASP A 38 -0.62 -16.11 5.39
N GLU A 39 -1.01 -16.84 6.44
CA GLU A 39 -0.60 -16.54 7.81
C GLU A 39 0.92 -16.55 7.96
N ALA A 40 1.60 -17.51 7.33
CA ALA A 40 3.06 -17.64 7.41
C ALA A 40 3.79 -16.43 6.85
N ARG A 41 3.18 -15.70 5.89
CA ARG A 41 3.72 -14.47 5.31
C ARG A 41 3.24 -13.21 6.02
N ALA A 42 2.06 -13.26 6.61
CA ALA A 42 1.46 -12.10 7.29
C ALA A 42 1.87 -12.00 8.76
N LEU A 43 1.90 -13.12 9.49
CA LEU A 43 2.00 -13.16 10.94
C LEU A 43 3.36 -13.66 11.42
N TYR A 44 3.65 -14.96 11.23
CA TYR A 44 4.94 -15.57 11.58
C TYR A 44 5.16 -16.89 10.83
N GLU A 45 6.39 -17.36 10.85
CA GLU A 45 6.78 -18.66 10.32
C GLU A 45 7.92 -19.23 11.19
N TRP A 46 7.96 -20.55 11.38
CA TRP A 46 9.10 -21.19 12.02
C TRP A 46 10.27 -21.34 11.05
N ASN A 47 11.47 -21.01 11.49
CA ASN A 47 12.70 -21.22 10.73
C ASN A 47 13.10 -22.71 10.77
N HIS A 48 12.40 -23.54 9.99
CA HIS A 48 12.61 -24.97 9.94
C HIS A 48 14.07 -25.36 9.61
N ALA A 49 14.72 -24.60 8.73
CA ALA A 49 16.14 -24.88 8.40
C ALA A 49 17.03 -24.73 9.65
N LYS A 50 16.84 -23.67 10.43
CA LYS A 50 17.58 -23.44 11.68
C LYS A 50 17.22 -24.49 12.73
N GLN A 51 15.93 -24.88 12.83
CA GLN A 51 15.49 -25.95 13.74
C GLN A 51 16.16 -27.29 13.40
N ILE A 52 16.22 -27.69 12.13
CA ILE A 52 16.88 -28.91 11.68
C ILE A 52 18.37 -28.88 12.04
N LEU A 53 19.06 -27.78 11.76
CA LEU A 53 20.49 -27.65 12.13
C LEU A 53 20.69 -27.76 13.65
N ARG A 54 19.80 -27.20 14.45
CA ARG A 54 19.86 -27.27 15.91
C ARG A 54 19.65 -28.70 16.42
N ILE A 55 18.66 -29.41 15.87
CA ILE A 55 18.40 -30.82 16.20
C ILE A 55 19.60 -31.68 15.87
N GLN A 56 20.25 -31.50 14.71
CA GLN A 56 21.44 -32.26 14.31
C GLN A 56 22.66 -31.96 15.18
N ALA A 57 22.77 -30.73 15.70
CA ALA A 57 23.84 -30.32 16.58
C ALA A 57 23.63 -30.71 18.06
N GLY A 58 22.41 -31.16 18.40
CA GLY A 58 22.02 -31.49 19.77
C GLY A 58 22.56 -32.83 20.28
N SER A 59 22.76 -32.94 21.56
CA SER A 59 23.40 -34.12 22.24
C SER A 59 22.41 -35.19 22.74
N GLY A 60 21.20 -35.29 22.16
CA GLY A 60 20.31 -36.45 22.36
C GLY A 60 19.22 -36.33 23.44
N ASP A 61 19.12 -35.24 24.21
CA ASP A 61 17.97 -35.04 25.08
C ASP A 61 16.82 -34.41 24.27
N TRP A 62 15.78 -35.21 23.98
CA TRP A 62 14.66 -34.81 23.16
C TRP A 62 13.80 -33.73 23.82
N GLU A 63 13.52 -33.82 25.13
CA GLU A 63 12.65 -32.85 25.79
C GLU A 63 13.31 -31.46 25.86
N ALA A 64 14.61 -31.41 26.13
CA ALA A 64 15.37 -30.16 26.09
C ALA A 64 15.43 -29.59 24.66
N THR A 65 15.68 -30.45 23.67
CA THR A 65 15.76 -30.05 22.26
C THR A 65 14.41 -29.53 21.75
N LYS A 66 13.29 -30.18 22.10
CA LYS A 66 11.94 -29.76 21.71
C LYS A 66 11.61 -28.37 22.24
N THR A 67 11.87 -28.11 23.52
CA THR A 67 11.64 -26.79 24.10
C THR A 67 12.52 -25.71 23.47
N ASP A 68 13.76 -26.06 23.14
CA ASP A 68 14.74 -25.15 22.53
C ASP A 68 14.34 -24.77 21.10
N VAL A 69 13.98 -25.73 20.22
CA VAL A 69 13.69 -25.47 18.81
C VAL A 69 12.38 -24.70 18.56
N PHE A 70 11.48 -24.67 19.53
CA PHE A 70 10.27 -23.84 19.52
C PHE A 70 10.39 -22.57 20.35
N SER A 71 11.61 -22.12 20.63
CA SER A 71 11.86 -20.84 21.26
C SER A 71 11.75 -19.68 20.26
N GLU A 72 11.63 -18.47 20.80
CA GLU A 72 11.54 -17.24 19.98
C GLU A 72 12.71 -17.05 18.99
N GLU A 73 13.86 -17.66 19.26
CA GLU A 73 15.04 -17.59 18.38
C GLU A 73 14.80 -18.20 17.01
N PHE A 74 13.87 -19.16 16.91
CA PHE A 74 13.51 -19.84 15.65
C PHE A 74 12.26 -19.25 15.00
N LEU A 75 11.65 -18.22 15.60
CA LEU A 75 10.45 -17.56 15.09
C LEU A 75 10.82 -16.46 14.10
N LEU A 76 10.43 -16.60 12.84
CA LEU A 76 10.53 -15.57 11.82
C LEU A 76 9.33 -14.64 11.93
N GLN A 77 9.55 -13.47 12.52
CA GLN A 77 8.50 -12.46 12.66
C GLN A 77 8.16 -11.86 11.30
N ARG A 78 6.89 -11.90 10.93
CA ARG A 78 6.33 -11.26 9.76
C ARG A 78 5.68 -9.93 10.15
N PRO A 79 5.19 -9.11 9.19
CA PRO A 79 4.77 -7.73 9.50
C PRO A 79 3.79 -7.58 10.67
N LEU A 80 2.76 -8.44 10.80
CA LEU A 80 1.80 -8.33 11.89
C LEU A 80 2.46 -8.58 13.25
N LEU A 81 3.20 -9.67 13.40
CA LEU A 81 3.89 -9.97 14.66
C LEU A 81 4.98 -8.94 14.96
N THR A 82 5.70 -8.47 13.92
CA THR A 82 6.69 -7.41 14.07
C THR A 82 6.05 -6.16 14.68
N ALA A 83 4.89 -5.74 14.16
CA ALA A 83 4.20 -4.55 14.66
C ALA A 83 3.69 -4.71 16.09
N ILE A 84 3.19 -5.91 16.46
CA ILE A 84 2.73 -6.24 17.81
C ILE A 84 3.89 -6.22 18.83
N ARG A 85 5.05 -6.75 18.45
CA ARG A 85 6.21 -6.87 19.36
C ARG A 85 7.03 -5.60 19.51
N ARG A 86 6.82 -4.60 18.67
CA ARG A 86 7.55 -3.33 18.78
C ARG A 86 7.10 -2.55 20.03
N THR A 87 8.08 -2.09 20.78
CA THR A 87 7.87 -1.20 21.94
C THR A 87 7.86 0.28 21.54
N GLU A 88 8.52 0.60 20.43
CA GLU A 88 8.57 1.94 19.86
C GLU A 88 7.26 2.31 19.15
N PRO A 89 6.92 3.62 19.05
CA PRO A 89 5.78 4.08 18.28
C PRO A 89 5.81 3.51 16.86
N THR A 90 4.73 2.86 16.44
CA THR A 90 4.70 2.12 15.18
C THR A 90 3.40 2.39 14.43
N VAL A 91 3.53 2.66 13.12
CA VAL A 91 2.44 2.64 12.16
C VAL A 91 2.48 1.28 11.45
N LEU A 92 1.39 0.53 11.53
CA LEU A 92 1.18 -0.70 10.76
C LEU A 92 0.30 -0.35 9.56
N LEU A 93 0.88 -0.44 8.37
CA LEU A 93 0.16 -0.30 7.10
C LEU A 93 -0.19 -1.69 6.56
N ILE A 94 -1.48 -1.97 6.42
CA ILE A 94 -2.00 -3.15 5.72
C ILE A 94 -2.50 -2.66 4.36
N ASP A 95 -1.68 -2.88 3.34
CA ASP A 95 -1.84 -2.24 2.04
C ASP A 95 -2.57 -3.16 1.05
N GLU A 96 -3.53 -2.61 0.30
CA GLU A 96 -4.37 -3.31 -0.67
C GLU A 96 -5.15 -4.49 -0.04
N THR A 97 -5.80 -4.25 1.10
CA THR A 97 -6.54 -5.26 1.87
C THR A 97 -7.65 -5.95 1.03
N ASP A 98 -8.19 -5.26 0.04
CA ASP A 98 -9.18 -5.79 -0.90
C ASP A 98 -8.64 -6.90 -1.83
N LYS A 99 -7.32 -7.16 -1.82
CA LYS A 99 -6.69 -8.29 -2.53
C LYS A 99 -6.46 -9.51 -1.66
N ALA A 100 -6.60 -9.37 -0.34
CA ALA A 100 -6.51 -10.50 0.58
C ALA A 100 -7.78 -11.37 0.48
N ASP A 101 -7.65 -12.65 0.77
CA ASP A 101 -8.79 -13.55 0.88
C ASP A 101 -9.49 -13.43 2.25
N ILE A 102 -10.57 -14.21 2.43
CA ILE A 102 -11.38 -14.19 3.66
C ILE A 102 -10.59 -14.74 4.86
N GLU A 103 -9.64 -15.64 4.64
CA GLU A 103 -8.82 -16.22 5.72
C GLU A 103 -7.94 -15.15 6.36
N ILE A 104 -7.31 -14.31 5.52
CA ILE A 104 -6.51 -13.17 6.01
C ILE A 104 -7.39 -12.12 6.68
N GLU A 105 -8.61 -11.84 6.17
CA GLU A 105 -9.52 -10.96 6.90
C GLU A 105 -9.87 -11.52 8.28
N GLY A 106 -10.06 -12.84 8.41
CA GLY A 106 -10.26 -13.52 9.69
C GLY A 106 -9.09 -13.31 10.65
N LEU A 107 -7.87 -13.51 10.17
CA LEU A 107 -6.64 -13.24 10.92
C LEU A 107 -6.54 -11.77 11.37
N LEU A 108 -6.83 -10.83 10.46
CA LEU A 108 -6.84 -9.40 10.80
C LEU A 108 -7.89 -9.06 11.86
N LEU A 109 -9.04 -9.70 11.84
CA LEU A 109 -10.09 -9.51 12.85
C LEU A 109 -9.60 -9.92 14.24
N GLU A 110 -8.87 -11.03 14.34
CA GLU A 110 -8.28 -11.49 15.61
C GLU A 110 -7.19 -10.51 16.07
N VAL A 111 -6.18 -10.30 15.23
CA VAL A 111 -5.01 -9.49 15.57
C VAL A 111 -5.37 -8.04 15.92
N LEU A 112 -6.30 -7.43 15.18
CA LEU A 112 -6.65 -6.02 15.35
C LEU A 112 -7.67 -5.78 16.47
N SER A 113 -8.29 -6.82 17.03
CA SER A 113 -9.21 -6.68 18.17
C SER A 113 -8.47 -6.35 19.45
N ASP A 114 -7.46 -7.15 19.78
CA ASP A 114 -6.77 -7.10 21.06
C ASP A 114 -5.26 -6.79 20.93
N PHE A 115 -4.79 -6.60 19.70
CA PHE A 115 -3.37 -6.48 19.36
C PHE A 115 -2.54 -7.62 20.00
N ALA A 116 -3.07 -8.82 19.86
CA ALA A 116 -2.49 -10.04 20.39
C ALA A 116 -2.51 -11.13 19.32
N VAL A 117 -1.62 -12.09 19.47
CA VAL A 117 -1.55 -13.29 18.64
C VAL A 117 -1.17 -14.47 19.51
N THR A 118 -1.78 -15.62 19.27
CA THR A 118 -1.43 -16.86 19.95
C THR A 118 -0.54 -17.70 19.07
N VAL A 119 0.69 -17.92 19.53
CA VAL A 119 1.62 -18.88 18.93
C VAL A 119 1.57 -20.14 19.79
N PRO A 120 1.15 -21.31 19.26
CA PRO A 120 0.83 -22.50 20.07
C PRO A 120 1.92 -22.87 21.08
N GLU A 121 3.19 -22.78 20.70
CA GLU A 121 4.33 -23.19 21.52
C GLU A 121 4.83 -22.08 22.46
N LEU A 122 4.51 -20.82 22.17
CA LEU A 122 4.98 -19.65 22.93
C LEU A 122 3.88 -18.99 23.77
N GLY A 123 2.61 -19.40 23.56
CA GLY A 123 1.45 -18.77 24.19
C GLY A 123 1.03 -17.47 23.50
N THR A 124 0.27 -16.65 24.21
CA THR A 124 -0.28 -15.40 23.65
C THR A 124 0.71 -14.25 23.80
N LEU A 125 1.08 -13.67 22.66
CA LEU A 125 1.94 -12.49 22.56
C LEU A 125 1.05 -11.26 22.38
N THR A 126 1.03 -10.39 23.37
CA THR A 126 0.22 -9.17 23.38
C THR A 126 1.09 -7.95 23.20
N ALA A 127 0.61 -6.96 22.44
CA ALA A 127 1.33 -5.72 22.22
C ALA A 127 1.46 -4.92 23.53
N THR A 128 2.69 -4.60 23.91
CA THR A 128 2.95 -3.67 25.01
C THR A 128 2.48 -2.25 24.63
N ARG A 129 2.57 -1.91 23.36
CA ARG A 129 2.09 -0.66 22.78
C ARG A 129 1.35 -0.95 21.47
N ALA A 130 0.04 -0.67 21.46
CA ALA A 130 -0.76 -0.85 20.25
C ALA A 130 -0.24 0.03 19.12
N PRO A 131 0.02 -0.52 17.91
CA PRO A 131 0.40 0.26 16.74
C PRO A 131 -0.77 1.11 16.25
N PHE A 132 -0.49 2.23 15.59
CA PHE A 132 -1.48 2.91 14.77
C PHE A 132 -1.65 2.11 13.47
N VAL A 133 -2.86 1.59 13.24
CA VAL A 133 -3.13 0.72 12.09
C VAL A 133 -3.89 1.48 11.03
N LEU A 134 -3.38 1.40 9.80
CA LEU A 134 -4.00 1.92 8.60
C LEU A 134 -4.15 0.80 7.57
N LEU A 135 -5.39 0.56 7.13
CA LEU A 135 -5.70 -0.36 6.04
C LEU A 135 -6.00 0.47 4.79
N THR A 136 -5.54 0.02 3.62
CA THR A 136 -5.93 0.62 2.34
C THR A 136 -6.74 -0.35 1.50
N SER A 137 -7.69 0.18 0.72
CA SER A 137 -8.50 -0.56 -0.22
C SER A 137 -8.71 0.26 -1.49
N ASN A 138 -8.65 -0.40 -2.66
CA ASN A 138 -9.05 0.18 -3.95
C ASN A 138 -10.52 -0.15 -4.28
N ALA A 139 -11.24 -0.80 -3.36
CA ALA A 139 -12.61 -1.26 -3.54
C ALA A 139 -12.79 -2.21 -4.74
N THR A 140 -11.75 -2.99 -5.09
CA THR A 140 -11.83 -4.01 -6.16
C THR A 140 -12.66 -5.21 -5.73
N ARG A 141 -12.71 -5.46 -4.43
CA ARG A 141 -13.58 -6.41 -3.74
C ARG A 141 -14.13 -5.76 -2.47
N GLU A 142 -15.34 -6.09 -2.12
CA GLU A 142 -15.93 -5.64 -0.87
C GLU A 142 -15.31 -6.36 0.34
N LEU A 143 -14.83 -5.59 1.32
CA LEU A 143 -14.32 -6.12 2.57
C LEU A 143 -15.51 -6.57 3.46
N SER A 144 -15.25 -7.55 4.33
CA SER A 144 -16.29 -8.05 5.24
C SER A 144 -16.82 -6.94 6.16
N GLU A 145 -18.12 -6.98 6.42
CA GLU A 145 -18.78 -6.07 7.37
C GLU A 145 -18.17 -6.15 8.77
N ALA A 146 -17.65 -7.32 9.15
CA ALA A 146 -16.98 -7.53 10.42
C ALA A 146 -15.70 -6.68 10.53
N LEU A 147 -14.90 -6.62 9.46
CA LEU A 147 -13.69 -5.81 9.40
C LEU A 147 -14.03 -4.31 9.36
N LYS A 148 -14.97 -3.90 8.51
CA LYS A 148 -15.42 -2.51 8.40
C LYS A 148 -15.90 -1.94 9.73
N ARG A 149 -16.70 -2.68 10.51
CA ARG A 149 -17.22 -2.25 11.83
C ARG A 149 -16.13 -2.01 12.88
N ARG A 150 -14.99 -2.66 12.74
CA ARG A 150 -13.83 -2.46 13.63
C ARG A 150 -13.02 -1.23 13.27
N CYS A 151 -13.15 -0.74 12.05
CA CYS A 151 -12.38 0.41 11.55
C CYS A 151 -13.14 1.74 11.71
N LEU A 152 -12.38 2.82 11.74
CA LEU A 152 -12.84 4.13 11.28
C LEU A 152 -12.72 4.13 9.77
N TYR A 153 -13.60 4.84 9.08
CA TYR A 153 -13.64 4.88 7.62
C TYR A 153 -13.29 6.26 7.09
N LEU A 154 -12.39 6.30 6.11
CA LEU A 154 -12.02 7.51 5.37
C LEU A 154 -12.03 7.19 3.87
N HIS A 155 -12.87 7.91 3.12
CA HIS A 155 -12.80 7.88 1.66
C HIS A 155 -11.89 8.98 1.15
N ILE A 156 -10.97 8.66 0.24
CA ILE A 156 -10.10 9.61 -0.46
C ILE A 156 -10.39 9.50 -1.94
N ASP A 157 -10.92 10.56 -2.51
CA ASP A 157 -11.16 10.67 -3.95
C ASP A 157 -9.99 11.36 -4.66
N PHE A 158 -10.10 11.53 -5.98
CA PHE A 158 -9.16 12.36 -6.73
C PHE A 158 -9.15 13.78 -6.16
N PRO A 159 -7.97 14.42 -6.08
CA PRO A 159 -7.86 15.78 -5.58
C PRO A 159 -8.52 16.77 -6.54
N THR A 160 -8.85 17.96 -6.01
CA THR A 160 -9.20 19.10 -6.87
C THR A 160 -8.03 19.46 -7.79
N PRO A 161 -8.28 20.08 -8.95
CA PRO A 161 -7.20 20.50 -9.86
C PRO A 161 -6.12 21.35 -9.17
N GLU A 162 -6.50 22.25 -8.26
CA GLU A 162 -5.59 23.11 -7.51
C GLU A 162 -4.68 22.28 -6.58
N LEU A 163 -5.27 21.27 -5.90
CA LEU A 163 -4.49 20.39 -5.03
C LEU A 163 -3.58 19.48 -5.85
N GLU A 164 -4.05 18.95 -6.98
CA GLU A 164 -3.25 18.10 -7.86
C GLU A 164 -2.06 18.88 -8.45
N ARG A 165 -2.26 20.12 -8.87
CA ARG A 165 -1.18 21.01 -9.31
C ARG A 165 -0.12 21.20 -8.20
N ARG A 166 -0.55 21.45 -6.97
CA ARG A 166 0.36 21.57 -5.83
C ARG A 166 1.13 20.28 -5.56
N ILE A 167 0.47 19.13 -5.66
CA ILE A 167 1.11 17.82 -5.52
C ILE A 167 2.14 17.64 -6.62
N LEU A 168 1.81 17.91 -7.87
CA LEU A 168 2.68 17.77 -9.02
C LEU A 168 3.94 18.64 -8.85
N LEU A 169 3.81 19.91 -8.54
CA LEU A 169 4.94 20.84 -8.31
C LEU A 169 5.77 20.45 -7.09
N SER A 170 5.16 19.88 -6.04
CA SER A 170 5.90 19.37 -4.88
C SER A 170 6.75 18.13 -5.22
N ARG A 171 6.29 17.30 -6.18
CA ARG A 171 6.97 16.05 -6.58
C ARG A 171 7.92 16.23 -7.75
N VAL A 172 7.74 17.29 -8.52
CA VAL A 172 8.58 17.69 -9.67
C VAL A 172 8.88 19.19 -9.57
N PRO A 173 9.76 19.61 -8.64
CA PRO A 173 9.97 21.02 -8.35
C PRO A 173 10.50 21.85 -9.52
N GLU A 174 11.22 21.21 -10.46
CA GLU A 174 11.77 21.86 -11.65
C GLU A 174 10.74 22.06 -12.78
N LEU A 175 9.53 21.50 -12.64
CA LEU A 175 8.48 21.63 -13.65
C LEU A 175 7.94 23.06 -13.65
N PRO A 176 7.91 23.75 -14.81
CA PRO A 176 7.30 25.07 -14.90
C PRO A 176 5.82 25.03 -14.52
N GLU A 177 5.35 26.07 -13.83
CA GLU A 177 3.99 26.12 -13.30
C GLU A 177 2.92 26.00 -14.39
N HIS A 178 3.12 26.65 -15.54
CA HIS A 178 2.19 26.57 -16.68
C HIS A 178 2.09 25.14 -17.26
N PHE A 179 3.17 24.33 -17.19
CA PHE A 179 3.08 22.91 -17.57
C PHE A 179 2.27 22.11 -16.58
N ALA A 180 2.45 22.36 -15.29
CA ALA A 180 1.65 21.70 -14.26
C ALA A 180 0.15 22.00 -14.42
N GLU A 181 -0.21 23.25 -14.74
CA GLU A 181 -1.59 23.65 -15.00
C GLU A 181 -2.18 22.93 -16.22
N GLU A 182 -1.43 22.88 -17.33
CA GLU A 182 -1.87 22.24 -18.57
C GLU A 182 -2.01 20.72 -18.40
N LEU A 183 -1.05 20.06 -17.78
CA LEU A 183 -1.12 18.63 -17.51
C LEU A 183 -2.33 18.27 -16.64
N VAL A 184 -2.55 19.00 -15.56
CA VAL A 184 -3.70 18.80 -14.68
C VAL A 184 -5.02 19.04 -15.40
N ARG A 185 -5.09 20.06 -16.27
CA ARG A 185 -6.27 20.32 -17.10
C ARG A 185 -6.58 19.13 -18.02
N ILE A 186 -5.57 18.61 -18.73
CA ILE A 186 -5.73 17.46 -19.63
C ILE A 186 -6.13 16.21 -18.85
N ILE A 187 -5.48 15.93 -17.71
CA ILE A 187 -5.83 14.81 -16.83
C ILE A 187 -7.29 14.89 -16.37
N GLY A 188 -7.77 16.10 -16.03
CA GLY A 188 -9.17 16.33 -15.68
C GLY A 188 -10.12 15.95 -16.80
N VAL A 189 -9.79 16.30 -18.04
CA VAL A 189 -10.58 15.92 -19.22
C VAL A 189 -10.54 14.39 -19.42
N LEU A 190 -9.36 13.76 -19.35
CA LEU A 190 -9.20 12.31 -19.47
C LEU A 190 -10.02 11.56 -18.41
N ARG A 191 -10.05 12.03 -17.16
CA ARG A 191 -10.87 11.42 -16.10
C ARG A 191 -12.37 11.53 -16.33
N GLY A 192 -12.80 12.54 -17.08
CA GLY A 192 -14.20 12.67 -17.52
C GLY A 192 -14.61 11.74 -18.65
N MET A 193 -13.66 11.08 -19.32
CA MET A 193 -13.93 10.15 -20.40
C MET A 193 -14.26 8.74 -19.87
N GLN A 194 -14.98 7.95 -20.67
CA GLN A 194 -15.26 6.54 -20.36
C GLN A 194 -14.03 5.65 -20.69
N LEU A 195 -12.99 5.75 -19.89
CA LEU A 195 -11.77 4.97 -20.02
C LEU A 195 -11.88 3.65 -19.24
N LYS A 196 -11.15 2.61 -19.69
CA LYS A 196 -10.99 1.36 -18.94
C LYS A 196 -10.26 1.61 -17.63
N LYS A 197 -9.27 2.49 -17.66
CA LYS A 197 -8.52 2.91 -16.49
C LYS A 197 -8.27 4.42 -16.54
N VAL A 198 -8.86 5.14 -15.62
CA VAL A 198 -8.63 6.58 -15.47
C VAL A 198 -7.23 6.85 -14.90
N PRO A 199 -6.54 7.91 -15.38
CA PRO A 199 -5.22 8.26 -14.87
C PRO A 199 -5.26 8.67 -13.39
N SER A 200 -4.31 8.14 -12.61
CA SER A 200 -4.11 8.47 -11.21
C SER A 200 -3.15 9.67 -11.06
N ILE A 201 -2.98 10.13 -9.81
CA ILE A 201 -1.99 11.16 -9.48
C ILE A 201 -0.55 10.68 -9.78
N ALA A 202 -0.28 9.39 -9.63
CA ALA A 202 1.03 8.83 -9.94
C ALA A 202 1.36 9.00 -11.42
N GLU A 203 0.40 8.68 -12.32
CA GLU A 203 0.57 8.90 -13.76
C GLU A 203 0.70 10.40 -14.10
N THR A 204 -0.01 11.30 -13.39
CA THR A 204 0.17 12.75 -13.56
C THR A 204 1.60 13.19 -13.22
N ILE A 205 2.17 12.68 -12.12
CA ILE A 205 3.55 12.96 -11.71
C ILE A 205 4.55 12.42 -12.73
N ASP A 206 4.34 11.19 -13.21
CA ASP A 206 5.20 10.57 -14.21
C ASP A 206 5.15 11.32 -15.54
N TRP A 207 3.99 11.86 -15.91
CA TRP A 207 3.86 12.69 -17.10
C TRP A 207 4.62 14.02 -16.95
N GLY A 208 4.52 14.68 -15.79
CA GLY A 208 5.30 15.88 -15.49
C GLY A 208 6.81 15.64 -15.59
N ARG A 209 7.29 14.52 -15.04
CA ARG A 209 8.71 14.11 -15.18
C ARG A 209 9.11 13.86 -16.63
N THR A 210 8.23 13.23 -17.40
CA THR A 210 8.48 12.93 -18.81
C THR A 210 8.59 14.22 -19.65
N VAL A 211 7.66 15.16 -19.48
CA VAL A 211 7.67 16.45 -20.16
C VAL A 211 8.95 17.23 -19.83
N LEU A 212 9.33 17.25 -18.55
CA LEU A 212 10.57 17.89 -18.09
C LEU A 212 11.83 17.22 -18.72
N ALA A 213 11.88 15.90 -18.72
CA ALA A 213 13.01 15.14 -19.28
C ALA A 213 13.16 15.30 -20.79
N LEU A 214 12.08 15.54 -21.51
CA LEU A 214 12.09 15.80 -22.95
C LEU A 214 12.54 17.24 -23.29
N GLY A 215 12.65 18.14 -22.30
CA GLY A 215 13.10 19.52 -22.51
C GLY A 215 12.17 20.32 -23.45
N LEU A 216 10.87 20.11 -23.32
CA LEU A 216 9.88 20.72 -24.19
C LEU A 216 9.61 22.19 -23.80
N ASP A 217 9.40 23.03 -24.79
CA ASP A 217 9.07 24.45 -24.56
C ASP A 217 7.56 24.68 -24.36
N ASN A 218 6.72 23.76 -24.82
CA ASN A 218 5.26 23.82 -24.68
C ASN A 218 4.65 22.41 -24.68
N ILE A 219 3.39 22.31 -24.29
CA ILE A 219 2.57 21.08 -24.35
C ILE A 219 1.48 21.29 -25.41
N ASP A 220 1.85 21.07 -26.68
CA ASP A 220 0.91 21.10 -27.79
C ASP A 220 0.26 19.72 -28.03
N ASP A 221 -0.68 19.67 -28.99
CA ASP A 221 -1.40 18.44 -29.34
C ASP A 221 -0.46 17.30 -29.78
N ALA A 222 0.63 17.62 -30.47
CA ALA A 222 1.61 16.64 -30.92
C ALA A 222 2.39 16.04 -29.73
N VAL A 223 2.77 16.86 -28.77
CA VAL A 223 3.41 16.42 -27.52
C VAL A 223 2.46 15.57 -26.70
N VAL A 224 1.20 15.99 -26.56
CA VAL A 224 0.18 15.20 -25.86
C VAL A 224 0.01 13.84 -26.52
N ALA A 225 -0.16 13.80 -27.85
CA ALA A 225 -0.32 12.55 -28.61
C ALA A 225 0.89 11.62 -28.42
N ALA A 226 2.11 12.15 -28.51
CA ALA A 226 3.35 11.39 -28.36
C ALA A 226 3.58 10.85 -26.94
N THR A 227 3.07 11.54 -25.93
CA THR A 227 3.29 11.18 -24.52
C THR A 227 2.08 10.54 -23.81
N LEU A 228 0.95 10.38 -24.50
CA LEU A 228 -0.28 9.81 -23.96
C LEU A 228 -0.07 8.41 -23.33
N GLY A 229 0.88 7.63 -23.85
CA GLY A 229 1.27 6.32 -23.31
C GLY A 229 1.86 6.37 -21.90
N VAL A 230 2.26 7.55 -21.41
CA VAL A 230 2.72 7.72 -20.03
C VAL A 230 1.54 7.60 -19.06
N VAL A 231 0.39 8.12 -19.40
CA VAL A 231 -0.80 8.16 -18.55
C VAL A 231 -1.85 7.11 -18.88
N LEU A 232 -1.98 6.71 -20.15
CA LEU A 232 -2.94 5.71 -20.60
C LEU A 232 -2.24 4.43 -21.02
N LYS A 233 -2.46 3.34 -20.27
CA LYS A 233 -1.77 2.04 -20.48
C LYS A 233 -2.56 1.08 -21.37
N HIS A 234 -3.76 1.46 -21.81
CA HIS A 234 -4.59 0.67 -22.73
C HIS A 234 -4.68 1.35 -24.10
N GLN A 235 -4.40 0.61 -25.18
CA GLN A 235 -4.47 1.14 -26.54
C GLN A 235 -5.85 1.71 -26.89
N SER A 236 -6.94 1.04 -26.44
CA SER A 236 -8.31 1.53 -26.62
C SER A 236 -8.56 2.88 -25.97
N ASP A 237 -7.95 3.13 -24.81
CA ASP A 237 -8.08 4.40 -24.09
C ASP A 237 -7.28 5.50 -24.78
N GLN A 238 -6.07 5.18 -25.30
CA GLN A 238 -5.28 6.12 -26.11
C GLN A 238 -6.03 6.52 -27.39
N GLN A 239 -6.59 5.56 -28.12
CA GLN A 239 -7.36 5.82 -29.35
C GLN A 239 -8.58 6.71 -29.06
N ARG A 240 -9.31 6.42 -27.96
CA ARG A 240 -10.43 7.25 -27.53
C ARG A 240 -9.99 8.67 -27.21
N ALA A 241 -8.95 8.81 -26.39
CA ALA A 241 -8.41 10.10 -26.00
C ALA A 241 -7.93 10.92 -27.21
N THR A 242 -7.21 10.30 -28.15
CA THR A 242 -6.78 10.94 -29.39
C THR A 242 -7.96 11.46 -30.20
N GLY A 243 -9.04 10.67 -30.32
CA GLY A 243 -10.24 11.09 -31.05
C GLY A 243 -11.02 12.22 -30.36
N GLU A 244 -11.23 12.11 -29.03
CA GLU A 244 -12.02 13.08 -28.27
C GLU A 244 -11.26 14.42 -28.04
N LEU A 245 -9.95 14.36 -27.84
CA LEU A 245 -9.09 15.55 -27.73
C LEU A 245 -8.75 16.17 -29.11
N ARG A 246 -9.12 15.50 -30.21
CA ARG A 246 -8.82 15.91 -31.59
C ARG A 246 -7.31 16.09 -31.84
N LEU A 247 -6.50 15.26 -31.23
CA LEU A 247 -5.06 15.25 -31.43
C LEU A 247 -4.74 14.68 -32.82
N ASN A 248 -4.17 15.49 -33.71
CA ASN A 248 -3.82 15.13 -35.09
C ASN A 248 -2.35 14.69 -35.22
#